data_6072e4989e07ed41539757799bcdf896
#
_entry.id   6072e4989e07ed41539757799bcdf896
#
_cell.length_a   1.000
_cell.length_b   1.000
_cell.length_c   1.000
_cell.angle_alpha   90.00
_cell.angle_beta   90.00
_cell.angle_gamma   90.00
#
_symmetry.space_group_name_H-M   'P 1'
#
loop_
_entity.id
_entity.type
_entity.pdbx_description
1 polymer ?
#
loop_
_entity_poly.entity_id
_entity_poly.type
_entity_poly.pdbx_seq_one_letter_code
_entity_poly.pdbx_strand_id
1 'polypeptide(L)'
;MQPFSFRPLFAVATLLAGGFVLATPGALAAQAGQSSSSAMATNAVQEKAPSLVDPAGPTISLINSEQVFAMAAALNVCGYDDGLDDSAPVRKRVRDELNAALLKSEQARARRDKVCVFIAQHRLTGSEKDISQYISLALYLSPLPDLETTVELTEMPPDATQVAEIAPLIRDFAASVDLHGIWLTVRHSYDAELDKLHDPLSKMIVDTNLYLKTPASTYDGRRFVVVMEPMLSPKLVNARVYGTDYVVVVSPVNATIPMTSVRHTYLHYLIDPLLYVRTNAIDRIQPVMKEIREAPLEFRYRNDPVALTVECLIKAIEARTMDTGITPYKIPAGIDRSQMPHYEHEQQQVQEKMEAVRVATVRHDMTQGFVLTQYFYEQLFPFERDSASLRDTIGEMVYSMDVDQQVHRARQTEFDAQTDDDVLRRSKPRVLTGLDLAESRLEAGDLATASALARQALTVHSDSLESIADAARANFILARAAILTGHPGEAIDRFQKTLATSKDPRQIAWSHIYLGRMLDLDCKRNEALSEYKLALANRDGAQDTRLAAERGAKSAYSVRGHSCEEDSDDTDTPVKPGGANQQGSPQPESSKPVAPGQGA
;
A
#
# COMPACT_ATOMS: atom_id res chain seq x y z
N MET A 1 58.60 18.66 13.26
CA MET A 1 58.29 19.32 14.51
C MET A 1 57.22 18.49 15.22
N GLN A 2 57.55 18.08 16.44
CA GLN A 2 56.96 16.99 17.22
C GLN A 2 55.51 17.18 17.70
N PRO A 3 54.93 16.10 18.19
CA PRO A 3 53.52 15.98 18.55
C PRO A 3 53.23 16.29 20.00
N PHE A 4 51.97 16.56 20.35
CA PHE A 4 51.53 16.55 21.73
C PHE A 4 50.52 15.41 21.98
N SER A 5 50.99 14.53 22.83
CA SER A 5 50.30 13.42 23.51
C SER A 5 49.62 13.93 24.77
N PHE A 6 48.41 13.49 25.09
CA PHE A 6 47.96 13.36 26.46
C PHE A 6 47.09 12.12 26.65
N ARG A 7 47.49 11.33 27.60
CA ARG A 7 46.90 10.11 28.15
C ARG A 7 46.31 10.42 29.54
N PRO A 8 45.75 9.43 30.24
CA PRO A 8 44.37 9.43 30.76
C PRO A 8 44.30 9.55 32.30
N LEU A 9 43.11 9.62 32.86
CA LEU A 9 42.91 9.42 34.29
C LEU A 9 41.79 8.41 34.58
N PHE A 10 42.22 7.35 35.23
CA PHE A 10 41.45 6.35 35.94
C PHE A 10 40.73 6.94 37.16
N ALA A 11 39.55 6.46 37.47
CA ALA A 11 39.09 6.36 38.84
C ALA A 11 38.22 5.12 39.03
N VAL A 12 38.65 4.35 39.99
CA VAL A 12 38.21 3.07 40.52
C VAL A 12 37.27 3.31 41.70
N ALA A 13 36.50 2.30 42.02
CA ALA A 13 35.91 1.92 43.32
C ALA A 13 34.39 2.07 43.40
N THR A 14 33.59 1.23 44.05
CA THR A 14 33.83 0.04 44.90
C THR A 14 32.50 -0.71 45.05
N LEU A 15 32.61 -1.99 45.24
CA LEU A 15 31.60 -2.97 45.70
C LEU A 15 30.89 -2.57 47.00
N LEU A 16 29.64 -2.96 47.15
CA LEU A 16 29.13 -3.52 48.41
C LEU A 16 28.00 -4.54 48.17
N ALA A 17 28.17 -5.68 48.79
CA ALA A 17 27.35 -6.88 48.81
C ALA A 17 26.34 -6.87 49.98
N GLY A 18 25.35 -7.72 49.91
CA GLY A 18 24.48 -8.17 51.01
C GLY A 18 23.01 -8.18 50.56
N GLY A 19 22.25 -9.21 50.71
CA GLY A 19 22.30 -10.41 51.47
C GLY A 19 21.10 -11.29 51.13
N PHE A 20 21.30 -12.56 51.23
CA PHE A 20 20.36 -13.69 51.12
C PHE A 20 19.20 -13.60 52.12
N VAL A 21 17.97 -13.98 51.71
CA VAL A 21 17.04 -14.74 52.55
C VAL A 21 16.26 -15.75 51.70
N LEU A 22 16.47 -17.02 52.01
CA LEU A 22 15.72 -18.21 51.62
C LEU A 22 14.49 -18.37 52.53
N ALA A 23 13.34 -18.75 51.95
CA ALA A 23 12.35 -19.56 52.66
C ALA A 23 11.44 -20.28 51.65
N THR A 24 11.49 -21.58 51.62
CA THR A 24 10.52 -22.59 51.18
C THR A 24 9.89 -23.27 52.40
N PRO A 25 8.94 -24.24 52.30
CA PRO A 25 7.80 -24.44 51.41
C PRO A 25 6.50 -24.76 52.21
N GLY A 26 5.38 -24.89 51.51
CA GLY A 26 4.17 -25.45 52.13
C GLY A 26 3.23 -26.01 51.07
N ALA A 27 3.25 -27.28 50.95
CA ALA A 27 2.29 -28.07 50.19
C ALA A 27 0.99 -28.31 50.97
N LEU A 28 -0.14 -28.32 50.32
CA LEU A 28 -1.28 -29.20 50.65
C LEU A 28 -2.22 -29.40 49.49
N ALA A 29 -2.48 -30.64 49.17
CA ALA A 29 -3.34 -31.19 48.15
C ALA A 29 -4.80 -31.26 48.59
N ALA A 30 -5.73 -31.23 47.63
CA ALA A 30 -6.97 -32.05 47.61
C ALA A 30 -7.63 -31.89 46.23
N GLN A 31 -7.60 -32.84 45.49
CA GLN A 31 -8.48 -33.84 44.85
C GLN A 31 -9.90 -33.41 44.44
N ALA A 32 -10.11 -33.67 43.14
CA ALA A 32 -11.15 -34.47 42.50
C ALA A 32 -12.38 -33.76 41.96
N GLY A 33 -12.60 -33.99 40.68
CA GLY A 33 -13.87 -33.75 39.99
C GLY A 33 -13.72 -33.79 38.47
N GLN A 34 -13.65 -35.00 37.90
CA GLN A 34 -13.76 -35.19 36.45
C GLN A 34 -15.16 -34.85 35.98
N SER A 35 -15.30 -34.08 34.93
CA SER A 35 -16.34 -34.30 33.92
C SER A 35 -15.86 -33.74 32.58
N SER A 36 -15.59 -34.70 31.70
CA SER A 36 -15.34 -34.52 30.29
C SER A 36 -16.59 -33.97 29.60
N SER A 37 -16.49 -32.80 28.98
CA SER A 37 -17.35 -32.45 27.87
C SER A 37 -16.50 -31.81 26.78
N SER A 38 -16.31 -32.59 25.71
CA SER A 38 -15.75 -32.14 24.43
C SER A 38 -16.63 -31.01 23.87
N ALA A 39 -16.20 -29.77 24.04
CA ALA A 39 -16.73 -28.66 23.28
C ALA A 39 -15.76 -28.44 22.10
N MET A 40 -16.20 -28.83 20.92
CA MET A 40 -15.60 -28.34 19.67
C MET A 40 -15.54 -26.82 19.73
N ALA A 41 -14.34 -26.28 19.87
CA ALA A 41 -14.08 -24.88 19.67
C ALA A 41 -14.21 -24.61 18.16
N THR A 42 -15.38 -24.21 17.73
CA THR A 42 -15.54 -23.45 16.49
C THR A 42 -14.73 -22.17 16.66
N ASN A 43 -13.60 -22.09 15.97
CA ASN A 43 -12.90 -20.84 15.73
C ASN A 43 -13.83 -19.93 14.93
N ALA A 44 -14.72 -19.23 15.63
CA ALA A 44 -15.35 -18.06 15.11
C ALA A 44 -14.23 -17.04 14.91
N VAL A 45 -13.89 -16.78 13.65
CA VAL A 45 -13.11 -15.61 13.26
C VAL A 45 -13.82 -14.42 13.91
N GLN A 46 -13.20 -13.86 14.92
CA GLN A 46 -13.71 -12.69 15.61
C GLN A 46 -13.60 -11.55 14.59
N GLU A 47 -14.66 -11.32 13.84
CA GLU A 47 -14.80 -10.14 12.99
C GLU A 47 -14.57 -8.93 13.89
N LYS A 48 -13.43 -8.27 13.69
CA LYS A 48 -13.06 -7.07 14.42
C LYS A 48 -14.18 -6.05 14.18
N ALA A 49 -14.84 -5.59 15.25
CA ALA A 49 -15.89 -4.58 15.15
C ALA A 49 -15.39 -3.43 14.27
N PRO A 50 -16.19 -2.91 13.34
CA PRO A 50 -15.78 -1.82 12.48
C PRO A 50 -15.33 -0.64 13.34
N SER A 51 -14.08 -0.24 13.18
CA SER A 51 -13.52 0.93 13.86
C SER A 51 -14.11 2.19 13.25
N LEU A 52 -14.51 3.15 14.09
CA LEU A 52 -14.95 4.48 13.63
C LEU A 52 -13.88 5.18 12.81
N VAL A 53 -12.62 4.91 13.12
CA VAL A 53 -11.44 5.40 12.42
C VAL A 53 -10.72 4.21 11.79
N ASP A 54 -10.48 4.25 10.49
CA ASP A 54 -9.48 3.39 9.88
C ASP A 54 -8.12 3.86 10.40
N PRO A 55 -7.41 3.06 11.23
CA PRO A 55 -6.31 3.57 12.05
C PRO A 55 -5.15 4.13 11.23
N ALA A 56 -4.99 3.77 9.97
CA ALA A 56 -3.80 4.14 9.20
C ALA A 56 -4.09 4.55 7.76
N GLY A 57 -5.33 4.47 7.30
CA GLY A 57 -5.54 4.31 5.88
C GLY A 57 -5.03 2.93 5.43
N PRO A 58 -5.36 2.47 4.25
CA PRO A 58 -4.90 1.17 3.78
C PRO A 58 -3.38 1.18 3.61
N THR A 59 -2.71 0.16 4.14
CA THR A 59 -1.28 -0.11 3.88
C THR A 59 -1.01 -0.32 2.40
N ILE A 60 -2.04 -0.69 1.65
CA ILE A 60 -2.05 -0.83 0.20
C ILE A 60 -3.10 0.12 -0.34
N SER A 61 -2.68 1.07 -1.16
CA SER A 61 -3.54 2.09 -1.75
C SER A 61 -3.53 2.00 -3.26
N LEU A 62 -4.72 2.18 -3.85
CA LEU A 62 -4.90 2.33 -5.28
C LEU A 62 -5.48 3.72 -5.54
N ILE A 63 -4.71 4.55 -6.26
CA ILE A 63 -5.03 5.95 -6.45
C ILE A 63 -4.90 6.38 -7.92
N ASN A 64 -5.60 7.44 -8.28
CA ASN A 64 -5.24 8.33 -9.37
C ASN A 64 -4.70 9.65 -8.79
N SER A 65 -3.87 10.36 -9.53
CA SER A 65 -3.12 11.50 -9.02
C SER A 65 -3.18 12.65 -10.02
N GLU A 66 -3.76 13.78 -9.60
CA GLU A 66 -3.91 14.95 -10.46
C GLU A 66 -2.57 15.56 -10.87
N GLN A 67 -1.57 15.56 -9.98
CA GLN A 67 -0.24 16.07 -10.29
C GLN A 67 0.50 15.15 -11.28
N VAL A 68 0.32 13.83 -11.21
CA VAL A 68 0.87 12.90 -12.20
C VAL A 68 0.14 13.06 -13.53
N PHE A 69 -1.19 13.23 -13.51
CA PHE A 69 -1.98 13.59 -14.69
C PHE A 69 -1.48 14.89 -15.34
N ALA A 70 -1.27 15.95 -14.56
CA ALA A 70 -0.80 17.23 -15.10
C ALA A 70 0.57 17.09 -15.77
N MET A 71 1.49 16.35 -15.16
CA MET A 71 2.80 16.04 -15.74
C MET A 71 2.65 15.23 -17.02
N ALA A 72 1.88 14.15 -17.00
CA ALA A 72 1.67 13.28 -18.15
C ALA A 72 0.98 14.01 -19.31
N ALA A 73 0.01 14.90 -19.02
CA ALA A 73 -0.64 15.74 -20.01
C ALA A 73 0.34 16.71 -20.67
N ALA A 74 1.23 17.34 -19.89
CA ALA A 74 2.30 18.21 -20.39
C ALA A 74 3.31 17.42 -21.27
N LEU A 75 3.67 16.21 -20.88
CA LEU A 75 4.53 15.33 -21.68
C LEU A 75 3.86 14.97 -23.02
N ASN A 76 2.57 14.63 -23.02
CA ASN A 76 1.84 14.25 -24.23
C ASN A 76 1.78 15.40 -25.26
N VAL A 77 1.58 16.66 -24.85
CA VAL A 77 1.57 17.79 -25.79
C VAL A 77 2.97 18.15 -26.32
N CYS A 78 4.02 17.57 -25.73
CA CYS A 78 5.42 17.72 -26.15
C CYS A 78 5.95 16.50 -26.93
N GLY A 79 5.09 15.59 -27.34
CA GLY A 79 5.44 14.45 -28.21
C GLY A 79 5.72 13.13 -27.51
N TYR A 80 5.39 13.02 -26.20
CA TYR A 80 5.41 11.73 -25.47
C TYR A 80 4.04 11.07 -25.56
N ASP A 81 3.58 10.81 -26.78
CA ASP A 81 2.25 10.29 -27.07
C ASP A 81 2.25 8.91 -27.75
N ASP A 82 3.35 8.17 -27.63
CA ASP A 82 3.49 6.82 -28.15
C ASP A 82 2.38 5.89 -27.63
N GLY A 83 1.91 4.99 -28.51
CA GLY A 83 0.92 3.99 -28.17
C GLY A 83 -0.48 4.54 -27.87
N LEU A 84 -0.86 5.68 -28.46
CA LEU A 84 -2.17 6.30 -28.23
C LEU A 84 -3.35 5.39 -28.57
N ASP A 85 -3.22 4.56 -29.60
CA ASP A 85 -4.27 3.63 -30.05
C ASP A 85 -4.44 2.44 -29.09
N ASP A 86 -3.39 2.09 -28.37
CA ASP A 86 -3.38 1.02 -27.36
C ASP A 86 -3.73 1.52 -25.94
N SER A 87 -3.86 2.83 -25.78
CA SER A 87 -4.12 3.47 -24.49
C SER A 87 -5.61 3.45 -24.14
N ALA A 88 -5.93 3.69 -22.87
CA ALA A 88 -7.31 3.92 -22.43
C ALA A 88 -7.94 5.10 -23.19
N PRO A 89 -9.24 5.04 -23.52
CA PRO A 89 -9.93 6.08 -24.32
C PRO A 89 -9.84 7.49 -23.72
N VAL A 90 -9.67 7.60 -22.41
CA VAL A 90 -9.53 8.89 -21.71
C VAL A 90 -8.29 9.65 -22.17
N ARG A 91 -7.19 8.97 -22.50
CA ARG A 91 -5.97 9.61 -23.01
C ARG A 91 -6.20 10.39 -24.28
N LYS A 92 -6.90 9.78 -25.25
CA LYS A 92 -7.25 10.42 -26.52
C LYS A 92 -8.18 11.61 -26.29
N ARG A 93 -9.19 11.44 -25.43
CA ARG A 93 -10.12 12.52 -25.07
C ARG A 93 -9.40 13.74 -24.50
N VAL A 94 -8.54 13.56 -23.50
CA VAL A 94 -7.75 14.66 -22.88
C VAL A 94 -6.88 15.34 -23.93
N ARG A 95 -6.21 14.55 -24.80
CA ARG A 95 -5.38 15.10 -25.86
C ARG A 95 -6.19 15.95 -26.85
N ASP A 96 -7.39 15.50 -27.24
CA ASP A 96 -8.26 16.25 -28.13
C ASP A 96 -8.74 17.57 -27.48
N GLU A 97 -9.09 17.56 -26.20
CA GLU A 97 -9.46 18.75 -25.43
C GLU A 97 -8.29 19.74 -25.32
N LEU A 98 -7.08 19.27 -25.03
CA LEU A 98 -5.86 20.08 -25.00
C LEU A 98 -5.54 20.68 -26.36
N ASN A 99 -5.62 19.90 -27.43
CA ASN A 99 -5.38 20.40 -28.77
C ASN A 99 -6.41 21.48 -29.15
N ALA A 100 -7.68 21.30 -28.78
CA ALA A 100 -8.71 22.31 -29.01
C ALA A 100 -8.45 23.61 -28.22
N ALA A 101 -7.95 23.53 -26.98
CA ALA A 101 -7.56 24.69 -26.18
C ALA A 101 -6.35 25.40 -26.79
N LEU A 102 -5.34 24.67 -27.23
CA LEU A 102 -4.15 25.20 -27.88
C LEU A 102 -4.46 25.90 -29.21
N LEU A 103 -5.42 25.40 -29.99
CA LEU A 103 -5.85 26.08 -31.23
C LEU A 103 -6.48 27.44 -30.95
N LYS A 104 -7.18 27.61 -29.83
CA LYS A 104 -7.90 28.86 -29.47
C LYS A 104 -7.01 29.94 -28.85
N SER A 105 -5.89 29.57 -28.22
CA SER A 105 -5.06 30.47 -27.42
C SER A 105 -3.61 30.48 -27.88
N GLU A 106 -3.13 31.64 -28.36
CA GLU A 106 -1.71 31.86 -28.67
C GLU A 106 -0.86 31.83 -27.39
N GLN A 107 -1.39 32.37 -26.30
CA GLN A 107 -0.71 32.32 -25.00
C GLN A 107 -0.50 30.89 -24.49
N ALA A 108 -1.52 30.03 -24.67
CA ALA A 108 -1.39 28.61 -24.29
C ALA A 108 -0.31 27.91 -25.12
N ARG A 109 -0.25 28.17 -26.44
CA ARG A 109 0.83 27.66 -27.31
C ARG A 109 2.20 28.12 -26.84
N ALA A 110 2.38 29.42 -26.55
CA ALA A 110 3.66 29.93 -26.07
C ALA A 110 4.10 29.33 -24.74
N ARG A 111 3.16 29.02 -23.82
CA ARG A 111 3.46 28.34 -22.56
C ARG A 111 3.80 26.86 -22.76
N ARG A 112 3.04 26.12 -23.62
CA ARG A 112 3.40 24.79 -24.04
C ARG A 112 4.82 24.71 -24.60
N ASP A 113 5.16 25.66 -25.51
CA ASP A 113 6.47 25.67 -26.17
C ASP A 113 7.62 25.83 -25.16
N LYS A 114 7.43 26.60 -24.08
CA LYS A 114 8.42 26.68 -22.99
C LYS A 114 8.60 25.34 -22.27
N VAL A 115 7.50 24.63 -21.97
CA VAL A 115 7.55 23.30 -21.38
C VAL A 115 8.29 22.34 -22.29
N CYS A 116 7.95 22.32 -23.59
CA CYS A 116 8.57 21.41 -24.54
C CYS A 116 10.06 21.69 -24.78
N VAL A 117 10.47 22.98 -24.76
CA VAL A 117 11.89 23.36 -24.83
C VAL A 117 12.64 22.85 -23.60
N PHE A 118 12.08 23.01 -22.40
CA PHE A 118 12.67 22.49 -21.18
C PHE A 118 12.87 20.98 -21.25
N ILE A 119 11.83 20.25 -21.65
CA ILE A 119 11.88 18.77 -21.79
C ILE A 119 12.97 18.37 -22.81
N ALA A 120 13.05 19.06 -23.96
CA ALA A 120 14.06 18.76 -24.97
C ALA A 120 15.49 18.97 -24.47
N GLN A 121 15.70 19.97 -23.59
CA GLN A 121 17.01 20.26 -22.98
C GLN A 121 17.44 19.25 -21.92
N HIS A 122 16.47 18.57 -21.28
CA HIS A 122 16.71 17.59 -20.21
C HIS A 122 16.50 16.15 -20.65
N ARG A 123 16.45 15.90 -21.96
CA ARG A 123 16.22 14.56 -22.51
C ARG A 123 17.34 13.59 -22.15
N LEU A 124 16.97 12.45 -21.60
CA LEU A 124 17.90 11.35 -21.30
C LEU A 124 17.90 10.30 -22.41
N THR A 125 19.01 9.55 -22.49
CA THR A 125 19.11 8.39 -23.40
C THR A 125 18.26 7.24 -22.85
N GLY A 126 17.35 6.73 -23.67
CA GLY A 126 16.36 5.71 -23.29
C GLY A 126 15.03 6.34 -22.85
N SER A 127 13.95 5.96 -23.54
CA SER A 127 12.63 6.56 -23.32
C SER A 127 12.10 6.35 -21.90
N GLU A 128 12.41 5.20 -21.29
CA GLU A 128 11.97 4.89 -19.93
C GLU A 128 12.66 5.75 -18.88
N LYS A 129 13.98 5.93 -18.98
CA LYS A 129 14.76 6.80 -18.09
C LYS A 129 14.36 8.25 -18.23
N ASP A 130 14.07 8.67 -19.46
CA ASP A 130 13.67 10.03 -19.78
C ASP A 130 12.30 10.38 -19.15
N ILE A 131 11.28 9.55 -19.33
CA ILE A 131 9.97 9.74 -18.69
C ILE A 131 10.05 9.59 -17.18
N SER A 132 10.86 8.68 -16.69
CA SER A 132 11.01 8.33 -15.28
C SER A 132 11.35 9.52 -14.39
N GLN A 133 12.19 10.47 -14.85
CA GLN A 133 12.55 11.66 -14.08
C GLN A 133 11.35 12.58 -13.84
N TYR A 134 10.46 12.73 -14.81
CA TYR A 134 9.26 13.55 -14.70
C TYR A 134 8.21 12.90 -13.80
N ILE A 135 8.03 11.58 -13.88
CA ILE A 135 7.17 10.83 -12.96
C ILE A 135 7.72 10.96 -11.53
N SER A 136 9.04 10.84 -11.37
CA SER A 136 9.71 11.03 -10.08
C SER A 136 9.35 12.38 -9.46
N LEU A 137 9.48 13.45 -10.22
CA LEU A 137 9.12 14.79 -9.76
C LEU A 137 7.62 14.90 -9.45
N ALA A 138 6.76 14.41 -10.34
CA ALA A 138 5.31 14.54 -10.19
C ALA A 138 4.78 13.96 -8.88
N LEU A 139 5.40 12.89 -8.37
CA LEU A 139 5.04 12.28 -7.09
C LEU A 139 5.39 13.14 -5.86
N TYR A 140 6.19 14.19 -6.04
CA TYR A 140 6.53 15.18 -5.01
C TYR A 140 5.85 16.54 -5.21
N LEU A 141 4.92 16.66 -6.15
CA LEU A 141 4.17 17.89 -6.38
C LEU A 141 2.81 17.84 -5.68
N SER A 142 2.31 19.01 -5.28
CA SER A 142 0.93 19.19 -4.87
C SER A 142 -0.01 19.13 -6.08
N PRO A 143 -1.31 18.87 -5.90
CA PRO A 143 -2.30 18.95 -6.97
C PRO A 143 -2.39 20.33 -7.61
N LEU A 144 -3.05 20.42 -8.77
CA LEU A 144 -3.42 21.71 -9.35
C LEU A 144 -4.39 22.46 -8.41
N PRO A 145 -4.39 23.79 -8.41
CA PRO A 145 -3.64 24.68 -9.31
C PRO A 145 -2.21 25.00 -8.86
N ASP A 146 -1.82 24.66 -7.66
CA ASP A 146 -0.57 25.12 -7.04
C ASP A 146 0.66 24.42 -7.66
N LEU A 147 0.63 23.13 -7.83
CA LEU A 147 1.69 22.29 -8.41
C LEU A 147 3.09 22.63 -7.85
N GLU A 148 3.16 22.77 -6.52
CA GLU A 148 4.39 23.09 -5.78
C GLU A 148 5.03 21.82 -5.21
N THR A 149 6.33 21.91 -4.92
CA THR A 149 7.04 20.79 -4.30
C THR A 149 6.59 20.59 -2.85
N THR A 150 6.28 19.35 -2.50
CA THR A 150 5.80 18.99 -1.15
C THR A 150 6.92 18.69 -0.16
N VAL A 151 8.18 18.66 -0.64
CA VAL A 151 9.40 18.45 0.16
C VAL A 151 10.52 19.35 -0.37
N GLU A 152 11.54 19.54 0.44
CA GLU A 152 12.74 20.29 0.03
C GLU A 152 13.48 19.58 -1.12
N LEU A 153 14.08 20.34 -2.03
CA LEU A 153 14.83 19.79 -3.17
C LEU A 153 15.94 18.81 -2.74
N THR A 154 16.54 19.03 -1.58
CA THR A 154 17.57 18.16 -0.99
C THR A 154 17.08 16.82 -0.54
N GLU A 155 15.79 16.68 -0.29
CA GLU A 155 15.11 15.44 0.10
C GLU A 155 14.60 14.64 -1.10
N MET A 156 14.52 15.27 -2.26
CA MET A 156 14.10 14.60 -3.50
C MET A 156 15.18 13.67 -4.05
N PRO A 157 14.78 12.63 -4.81
CA PRO A 157 15.73 11.84 -5.59
C PRO A 157 16.43 12.72 -6.64
N PRO A 158 17.70 12.40 -6.99
CA PRO A 158 18.48 13.19 -7.95
C PRO A 158 17.82 13.37 -9.30
N ASP A 159 17.08 12.37 -9.79
CA ASP A 159 16.37 12.44 -11.06
C ASP A 159 15.19 13.43 -11.01
N ALA A 160 14.45 13.51 -9.91
CA ALA A 160 13.41 14.52 -9.70
C ALA A 160 14.00 15.93 -9.59
N THR A 161 15.10 16.07 -8.83
CA THR A 161 15.74 17.37 -8.59
C THR A 161 16.26 18.01 -9.90
N GLN A 162 16.77 17.18 -10.83
CA GLN A 162 17.29 17.66 -12.11
C GLN A 162 16.24 18.36 -12.97
N VAL A 163 14.98 18.00 -12.83
CA VAL A 163 13.86 18.53 -13.62
C VAL A 163 12.89 19.38 -12.80
N ALA A 164 13.21 19.71 -11.54
CA ALA A 164 12.29 20.40 -10.63
C ALA A 164 11.82 21.77 -11.17
N GLU A 165 12.65 22.46 -11.93
CA GLU A 165 12.32 23.76 -12.54
C GLU A 165 11.21 23.70 -13.61
N ILE A 166 10.78 22.49 -14.03
CA ILE A 166 9.64 22.35 -14.93
C ILE A 166 8.29 22.63 -14.24
N ALA A 167 8.18 22.44 -12.92
CA ALA A 167 6.92 22.57 -12.19
C ALA A 167 6.22 23.93 -12.40
N PRO A 168 6.88 25.08 -12.24
CA PRO A 168 6.27 26.38 -12.54
C PRO A 168 5.88 26.55 -14.02
N LEU A 169 6.61 25.92 -14.95
CA LEU A 169 6.26 25.98 -16.37
C LEU A 169 4.98 25.18 -16.66
N ILE A 170 4.83 24.00 -16.04
CA ILE A 170 3.62 23.18 -16.16
C ILE A 170 2.44 23.88 -15.49
N ARG A 171 2.61 24.50 -14.31
CA ARG A 171 1.58 25.27 -13.63
C ARG A 171 1.04 26.41 -14.54
N ASP A 172 1.92 27.16 -15.15
CA ASP A 172 1.56 28.23 -16.08
C ASP A 172 0.83 27.71 -17.33
N PHE A 173 1.29 26.58 -17.87
CA PHE A 173 0.63 25.90 -18.98
C PHE A 173 -0.75 25.40 -18.56
N ALA A 174 -0.86 24.69 -17.45
CA ALA A 174 -2.10 24.14 -16.92
C ALA A 174 -3.17 25.22 -16.71
N ALA A 175 -2.78 26.35 -16.12
CA ALA A 175 -3.67 27.51 -15.95
C ALA A 175 -4.16 28.08 -17.30
N SER A 176 -3.33 28.02 -18.37
CA SER A 176 -3.69 28.61 -19.67
C SER A 176 -4.67 27.74 -20.49
N VAL A 177 -4.78 26.45 -20.18
CA VAL A 177 -5.66 25.49 -20.85
C VAL A 177 -6.78 24.97 -19.95
N ASP A 178 -6.90 25.51 -18.72
CA ASP A 178 -7.83 25.02 -17.69
C ASP A 178 -7.70 23.51 -17.45
N LEU A 179 -6.45 23.05 -17.23
CA LEU A 179 -6.16 21.63 -17.07
C LEU A 179 -6.86 21.02 -15.85
N HIS A 180 -7.03 21.81 -14.76
CA HIS A 180 -7.82 21.38 -13.60
C HIS A 180 -9.29 21.12 -13.97
N GLY A 181 -9.90 22.03 -14.76
CA GLY A 181 -11.25 21.81 -15.28
C GLY A 181 -11.35 20.55 -16.15
N ILE A 182 -10.35 20.32 -17.03
CA ILE A 182 -10.27 19.06 -17.80
C ILE A 182 -10.20 17.86 -16.87
N TRP A 183 -9.31 17.88 -15.84
CA TRP A 183 -9.22 16.82 -14.84
C TRP A 183 -10.57 16.49 -14.21
N LEU A 184 -11.29 17.49 -13.75
CA LEU A 184 -12.60 17.29 -13.13
C LEU A 184 -13.61 16.62 -14.08
N THR A 185 -13.55 16.92 -15.40
CA THR A 185 -14.45 16.31 -16.39
C THR A 185 -14.09 14.85 -16.70
N VAL A 186 -12.80 14.46 -16.63
CA VAL A 186 -12.34 13.12 -16.95
C VAL A 186 -12.18 12.22 -15.73
N ARG A 187 -12.27 12.75 -14.53
CA ARG A 187 -12.06 12.04 -13.26
C ARG A 187 -12.87 10.75 -13.15
N HIS A 188 -14.14 10.78 -13.60
CA HIS A 188 -14.98 9.57 -13.62
C HIS A 188 -14.40 8.46 -14.52
N SER A 189 -13.74 8.82 -15.63
CA SER A 189 -13.07 7.84 -16.49
C SER A 189 -11.84 7.25 -15.82
N TYR A 190 -11.10 8.05 -15.04
CA TYR A 190 -10.00 7.56 -14.22
C TYR A 190 -10.48 6.60 -13.12
N ASP A 191 -11.59 6.94 -12.43
CA ASP A 191 -12.21 6.06 -11.45
C ASP A 191 -12.61 4.70 -12.08
N ALA A 192 -13.13 4.71 -13.31
CA ALA A 192 -13.49 3.47 -14.02
C ALA A 192 -12.25 2.61 -14.38
N GLU A 193 -11.11 3.20 -14.69
CA GLU A 193 -9.86 2.45 -14.90
C GLU A 193 -9.32 1.90 -13.56
N LEU A 194 -9.44 2.65 -12.47
CA LEU A 194 -9.12 2.16 -11.12
C LEU A 194 -9.96 0.94 -10.72
N ASP A 195 -11.26 0.99 -10.98
CA ASP A 195 -12.17 -0.11 -10.65
C ASP A 195 -11.80 -1.40 -11.40
N LYS A 196 -11.32 -1.30 -12.65
CA LYS A 196 -10.82 -2.46 -13.40
C LYS A 196 -9.55 -3.06 -12.80
N LEU A 197 -8.70 -2.24 -12.17
CA LEU A 197 -7.46 -2.71 -11.55
C LEU A 197 -7.68 -3.36 -10.18
N HIS A 198 -8.77 -3.01 -9.49
CA HIS A 198 -9.03 -3.45 -8.12
C HIS A 198 -8.96 -4.97 -7.95
N ASP A 199 -9.69 -5.74 -8.75
CA ASP A 199 -9.77 -7.20 -8.61
C ASP A 199 -8.46 -7.91 -8.99
N PRO A 200 -7.80 -7.58 -10.13
CA PRO A 200 -6.48 -8.13 -10.43
C PRO A 200 -5.43 -7.83 -9.36
N LEU A 201 -5.40 -6.61 -8.83
CA LEU A 201 -4.48 -6.21 -7.77
C LEU A 201 -4.77 -6.98 -6.48
N SER A 202 -6.03 -7.06 -6.06
CA SER A 202 -6.45 -7.80 -4.87
C SER A 202 -6.08 -9.27 -4.98
N LYS A 203 -6.33 -9.89 -6.15
CA LYS A 203 -5.94 -11.28 -6.40
C LYS A 203 -4.43 -11.48 -6.31
N MET A 204 -3.63 -10.61 -6.94
CA MET A 204 -2.16 -10.67 -6.89
C MET A 204 -1.64 -10.58 -5.45
N ILE A 205 -2.20 -9.66 -4.64
CA ILE A 205 -1.84 -9.49 -3.24
C ILE A 205 -2.16 -10.75 -2.43
N VAL A 206 -3.38 -11.28 -2.57
CA VAL A 206 -3.82 -12.49 -1.86
C VAL A 206 -2.95 -13.69 -2.25
N ASP A 207 -2.75 -13.93 -3.55
CA ASP A 207 -1.94 -15.06 -4.04
C ASP A 207 -0.48 -14.97 -3.54
N THR A 208 0.10 -13.75 -3.54
CA THR A 208 1.47 -13.54 -3.06
C THR A 208 1.57 -13.77 -1.56
N ASN A 209 0.65 -13.23 -0.77
CA ASN A 209 0.63 -13.41 0.68
C ASN A 209 0.38 -14.87 1.09
N LEU A 210 -0.50 -15.59 0.37
CA LEU A 210 -0.73 -17.02 0.58
C LEU A 210 0.55 -17.82 0.32
N TYR A 211 1.25 -17.55 -0.79
CA TYR A 211 2.51 -18.22 -1.09
C TYR A 211 3.56 -17.98 -0.01
N LEU A 212 3.72 -16.73 0.43
CA LEU A 212 4.69 -16.37 1.46
C LEU A 212 4.22 -16.70 2.89
N LYS A 213 2.98 -17.18 3.06
CA LYS A 213 2.35 -17.48 4.34
C LYS A 213 2.40 -16.29 5.31
N THR A 214 2.22 -15.09 4.75
CA THR A 214 2.23 -13.83 5.50
C THR A 214 0.81 -13.28 5.62
N PRO A 215 0.42 -12.72 6.78
CA PRO A 215 -0.90 -12.09 6.90
C PRO A 215 -0.99 -10.87 5.98
N ALA A 216 -2.18 -10.68 5.40
CA ALA A 216 -2.46 -9.54 4.51
C ALA A 216 -2.62 -8.25 5.30
N SER A 217 -1.64 -7.65 5.83
CA SER A 217 -1.65 -6.36 6.51
C SER A 217 -1.49 -6.39 8.03
N THR A 218 -0.30 -6.08 8.45
CA THR A 218 -0.06 -5.27 9.65
C THR A 218 0.70 -4.03 9.18
N TYR A 219 0.15 -2.84 9.42
CA TYR A 219 0.89 -1.60 9.17
C TYR A 219 2.17 -1.61 10.04
N ASP A 220 3.30 -1.53 9.37
CA ASP A 220 4.63 -1.53 9.98
C ASP A 220 5.44 -0.26 9.65
N GLY A 221 4.73 0.82 9.39
CA GLY A 221 5.32 2.11 9.00
C GLY A 221 5.63 2.24 7.51
N ARG A 222 5.13 1.32 6.65
CA ARG A 222 5.38 1.32 5.21
C ARG A 222 4.07 1.22 4.43
N ARG A 223 4.06 1.79 3.24
CA ARG A 223 2.89 1.75 2.34
C ARG A 223 3.29 1.20 0.97
N PHE A 224 2.33 0.54 0.35
CA PHE A 224 2.40 0.15 -1.06
C PHE A 224 1.31 0.89 -1.83
N VAL A 225 1.72 1.76 -2.75
CA VAL A 225 0.81 2.65 -3.47
C VAL A 225 0.88 2.34 -4.97
N VAL A 226 -0.26 2.04 -5.56
CA VAL A 226 -0.40 1.88 -7.00
C VAL A 226 -1.11 3.12 -7.56
N VAL A 227 -0.44 3.83 -8.44
CA VAL A 227 -0.95 5.03 -9.12
C VAL A 227 -1.34 4.65 -10.55
N MET A 228 -2.61 4.82 -10.88
CA MET A 228 -3.10 4.63 -12.23
C MET A 228 -2.97 5.93 -13.03
N GLU A 229 -2.21 5.90 -14.15
CA GLU A 229 -2.05 7.08 -15.01
C GLU A 229 -2.18 6.72 -16.50
N PRO A 230 -3.42 6.77 -17.03
CA PRO A 230 -3.70 6.44 -18.42
C PRO A 230 -3.07 7.37 -19.47
N MET A 231 -2.61 8.57 -19.07
CA MET A 231 -1.96 9.52 -19.98
C MET A 231 -0.52 9.12 -20.33
N LEU A 232 0.08 8.21 -19.59
CA LEU A 232 1.41 7.68 -19.91
C LEU A 232 1.34 6.63 -21.01
N SER A 233 2.49 6.33 -21.63
CA SER A 233 2.60 5.31 -22.66
C SER A 233 2.13 3.95 -22.11
N PRO A 234 1.32 3.19 -22.88
CA PRO A 234 0.93 1.84 -22.51
C PRO A 234 2.16 0.98 -22.29
N LYS A 235 2.09 0.02 -21.36
CA LYS A 235 3.18 -0.84 -20.88
C LYS A 235 4.20 -0.14 -19.97
N LEU A 236 4.15 1.17 -19.81
CA LEU A 236 5.05 1.83 -18.88
C LEU A 236 4.69 1.43 -17.45
N VAL A 237 5.68 0.94 -16.74
CA VAL A 237 5.65 0.72 -15.29
C VAL A 237 6.81 1.49 -14.69
N ASN A 238 6.51 2.38 -13.76
CA ASN A 238 7.53 3.12 -13.03
C ASN A 238 7.40 2.80 -11.55
N ALA A 239 8.32 2.01 -11.03
CA ALA A 239 8.34 1.59 -9.64
C ALA A 239 9.41 2.36 -8.86
N ARG A 240 9.04 2.86 -7.68
CA ARG A 240 9.91 3.68 -6.83
C ARG A 240 9.74 3.39 -5.36
N VAL A 241 10.83 3.55 -4.62
CA VAL A 241 10.81 3.53 -3.16
C VAL A 241 11.17 4.92 -2.65
N TYR A 242 10.24 5.53 -1.95
CA TYR A 242 10.40 6.82 -1.28
C TYR A 242 10.38 6.61 0.23
N GLY A 243 11.59 6.53 0.83
CA GLY A 243 11.70 6.25 2.25
C GLY A 243 11.07 4.91 2.61
N THR A 244 9.86 4.94 3.15
CA THR A 244 9.08 3.76 3.54
C THR A 244 7.98 3.39 2.55
N ASP A 245 7.72 4.24 1.56
CA ASP A 245 6.64 4.04 0.61
C ASP A 245 7.14 3.41 -0.70
N TYR A 246 6.49 2.34 -1.11
CA TYR A 246 6.70 1.67 -2.39
C TYR A 246 5.60 2.12 -3.34
N VAL A 247 5.97 2.87 -4.37
CA VAL A 247 5.03 3.47 -5.33
C VAL A 247 5.23 2.87 -6.71
N VAL A 248 4.15 2.40 -7.31
CA VAL A 248 4.14 1.90 -8.69
C VAL A 248 3.18 2.73 -9.52
N VAL A 249 3.69 3.44 -10.52
CA VAL A 249 2.86 4.15 -11.50
C VAL A 249 2.66 3.23 -12.70
N VAL A 250 1.41 2.96 -13.05
CA VAL A 250 1.05 2.06 -14.14
C VAL A 250 0.13 2.73 -15.15
N SER A 251 0.29 2.37 -16.42
CA SER A 251 -0.62 2.75 -17.51
C SER A 251 -1.25 1.50 -18.10
N PRO A 252 -2.59 1.46 -18.29
CA PRO A 252 -3.26 0.31 -18.86
C PRO A 252 -2.95 0.13 -20.36
N VAL A 253 -2.86 -1.13 -20.80
CA VAL A 253 -2.68 -1.54 -22.18
C VAL A 253 -3.90 -2.32 -22.63
N ASN A 254 -4.71 -1.83 -23.56
CA ASN A 254 -5.90 -2.54 -24.04
C ASN A 254 -6.74 -3.15 -22.89
N ALA A 255 -6.95 -2.37 -21.83
CA ALA A 255 -7.62 -2.77 -20.59
C ALA A 255 -6.89 -3.84 -19.76
N THR A 256 -5.63 -4.15 -20.05
CA THR A 256 -4.78 -5.01 -19.21
C THR A 256 -3.67 -4.21 -18.54
N ILE A 257 -3.16 -4.72 -17.42
CA ILE A 257 -2.12 -4.06 -16.64
C ILE A 257 -0.96 -5.03 -16.46
N PRO A 258 0.29 -4.57 -16.52
CA PRO A 258 1.47 -5.41 -16.36
C PRO A 258 1.64 -5.84 -14.88
N MET A 259 0.80 -6.78 -14.44
CA MET A 259 0.76 -7.25 -13.04
C MET A 259 2.07 -7.87 -12.56
N THR A 260 2.90 -8.39 -13.45
CA THR A 260 4.22 -8.95 -13.11
C THR A 260 5.13 -7.91 -12.46
N SER A 261 5.25 -6.74 -13.07
CA SER A 261 6.09 -5.64 -12.53
C SER A 261 5.49 -5.03 -11.25
N VAL A 262 4.15 -4.96 -11.14
CA VAL A 262 3.47 -4.54 -9.90
C VAL A 262 3.76 -5.54 -8.79
N ARG A 263 3.70 -6.85 -9.09
CA ARG A 263 4.00 -7.92 -8.15
C ARG A 263 5.47 -7.92 -7.74
N HIS A 264 6.39 -7.69 -8.65
CA HIS A 264 7.81 -7.55 -8.37
C HIS A 264 8.06 -6.47 -7.30
N THR A 265 7.48 -5.29 -7.49
CA THR A 265 7.57 -4.21 -6.50
C THR A 265 6.88 -4.55 -5.17
N TYR A 266 5.77 -5.28 -5.22
CA TYR A 266 5.10 -5.75 -4.01
C TYR A 266 5.94 -6.78 -3.25
N LEU A 267 6.67 -7.66 -3.95
CA LEU A 267 7.63 -8.56 -3.32
C LEU A 267 8.76 -7.79 -2.62
N HIS A 268 9.28 -6.72 -3.21
CA HIS A 268 10.22 -5.83 -2.51
C HIS A 268 9.61 -5.23 -1.25
N TYR A 269 8.38 -4.74 -1.31
CA TYR A 269 7.67 -4.23 -0.14
C TYR A 269 7.61 -5.25 1.01
N LEU A 270 7.43 -6.54 0.70
CA LEU A 270 7.36 -7.62 1.71
C LEU A 270 8.74 -8.11 2.17
N ILE A 271 9.72 -8.22 1.27
CA ILE A 271 10.98 -8.95 1.49
C ILE A 271 12.11 -8.03 1.96
N ASP A 272 12.20 -6.80 1.43
CA ASP A 272 13.27 -5.87 1.81
C ASP A 272 13.47 -5.78 3.33
N PRO A 273 12.43 -5.51 4.15
CA PRO A 273 12.62 -5.36 5.60
C PRO A 273 13.08 -6.64 6.27
N LEU A 274 12.76 -7.82 5.68
CA LEU A 274 13.18 -9.09 6.24
C LEU A 274 14.69 -9.33 6.09
N LEU A 275 15.28 -8.83 4.99
CA LEU A 275 16.70 -9.03 4.68
C LEU A 275 17.57 -7.86 5.16
N TYR A 276 17.10 -6.61 5.07
CA TYR A 276 17.88 -5.46 5.55
C TYR A 276 18.14 -5.45 7.06
N VAL A 277 17.36 -6.17 7.87
CA VAL A 277 17.68 -6.37 9.30
C VAL A 277 18.73 -7.47 9.54
N ARG A 278 19.16 -8.20 8.51
CA ARG A 278 20.09 -9.32 8.57
C ARG A 278 21.42 -9.08 7.87
N THR A 279 21.82 -7.82 7.74
CA THR A 279 23.05 -7.40 7.03
C THR A 279 24.27 -8.20 7.44
N ASN A 280 24.51 -8.39 8.75
CA ASN A 280 25.66 -9.14 9.25
C ASN A 280 25.71 -10.60 8.78
N ALA A 281 24.57 -11.24 8.58
CA ALA A 281 24.50 -12.60 8.05
C ALA A 281 24.80 -12.62 6.55
N ILE A 282 24.33 -11.59 5.84
CA ILE A 282 24.47 -11.45 4.39
C ILE A 282 25.89 -11.01 4.03
N ASP A 283 26.60 -10.27 4.87
CA ASP A 283 28.01 -9.88 4.62
C ASP A 283 28.94 -11.08 4.36
N ARG A 284 28.55 -12.28 4.77
CA ARG A 284 29.25 -13.52 4.45
C ARG A 284 29.37 -13.79 2.95
N ILE A 285 28.46 -13.25 2.12
CA ILE A 285 28.48 -13.46 0.67
C ILE A 285 29.47 -12.54 -0.07
N GLN A 286 30.25 -11.72 0.62
CA GLN A 286 31.29 -10.87 -0.01
C GLN A 286 32.20 -11.61 -1.01
N PRO A 287 32.56 -12.89 -0.81
CA PRO A 287 33.29 -13.63 -1.84
C PRO A 287 32.52 -13.78 -3.16
N VAL A 288 31.18 -13.95 -3.11
CA VAL A 288 30.32 -14.02 -4.30
C VAL A 288 30.31 -12.68 -5.06
N MET A 289 30.30 -11.55 -4.33
CA MET A 289 30.33 -10.21 -4.92
C MET A 289 31.57 -9.98 -5.79
N LYS A 290 32.67 -10.68 -5.54
CA LYS A 290 33.87 -10.58 -6.37
C LYS A 290 33.70 -11.23 -7.74
N GLU A 291 32.94 -12.31 -7.79
CA GLU A 291 32.72 -13.08 -9.01
C GLU A 291 31.74 -12.39 -9.98
N ILE A 292 30.86 -11.52 -9.48
CA ILE A 292 29.87 -10.81 -10.29
C ILE A 292 30.30 -9.39 -10.73
N ARG A 293 31.56 -9.02 -10.53
CA ARG A 293 32.04 -7.67 -10.88
C ARG A 293 31.86 -7.33 -12.37
N GLU A 294 32.06 -8.33 -13.23
CA GLU A 294 31.94 -8.20 -14.68
C GLU A 294 30.54 -8.53 -15.20
N ALA A 295 29.62 -8.93 -14.29
CA ALA A 295 28.22 -9.18 -14.65
C ALA A 295 27.54 -7.88 -15.12
N PRO A 296 26.58 -7.94 -16.05
CA PRO A 296 25.90 -6.76 -16.60
C PRO A 296 24.89 -6.12 -15.63
N LEU A 297 25.08 -6.30 -14.35
CA LEU A 297 24.23 -5.78 -13.29
C LEU A 297 24.39 -4.28 -13.10
N GLU A 298 23.35 -3.62 -12.62
CA GLU A 298 23.42 -2.25 -12.13
C GLU A 298 24.43 -2.13 -10.97
N PHE A 299 25.03 -0.94 -10.83
CA PHE A 299 26.04 -0.65 -9.80
C PHE A 299 25.61 -1.08 -8.39
N ARG A 300 24.34 -0.89 -8.07
CA ARG A 300 23.76 -1.27 -6.78
C ARG A 300 23.94 -2.75 -6.47
N TYR A 301 23.55 -3.63 -7.38
CA TYR A 301 23.63 -5.08 -7.17
C TYR A 301 25.05 -5.61 -7.13
N ARG A 302 25.99 -4.93 -7.78
CA ARG A 302 27.43 -5.28 -7.75
C ARG A 302 28.13 -4.86 -6.45
N ASN A 303 27.54 -3.94 -5.67
CA ASN A 303 28.21 -3.33 -4.51
C ASN A 303 27.44 -3.50 -3.19
N ASP A 304 26.17 -3.89 -3.25
CA ASP A 304 25.33 -4.13 -2.06
C ASP A 304 24.92 -5.61 -2.01
N PRO A 305 25.54 -6.41 -1.12
CA PRO A 305 25.21 -7.82 -0.98
C PRO A 305 23.76 -8.05 -0.52
N VAL A 306 23.17 -7.11 0.22
CA VAL A 306 21.75 -7.22 0.64
C VAL A 306 20.85 -7.02 -0.56
N ALA A 307 21.12 -6.01 -1.38
CA ALA A 307 20.35 -5.76 -2.59
C ALA A 307 20.40 -6.96 -3.56
N LEU A 308 21.59 -7.54 -3.78
CA LEU A 308 21.72 -8.76 -4.58
C LEU A 308 20.91 -9.93 -3.99
N THR A 309 20.99 -10.13 -2.68
CA THR A 309 20.31 -11.23 -2.00
C THR A 309 18.79 -11.08 -2.10
N VAL A 310 18.28 -9.87 -1.88
CA VAL A 310 16.85 -9.55 -2.02
C VAL A 310 16.37 -9.88 -3.43
N GLU A 311 17.07 -9.37 -4.43
CA GLU A 311 16.67 -9.53 -5.83
C GLU A 311 16.70 -11.01 -6.25
N CYS A 312 17.75 -11.75 -5.89
CA CYS A 312 17.84 -13.18 -6.18
C CYS A 312 16.71 -14.00 -5.52
N LEU A 313 16.30 -13.63 -4.31
CA LEU A 313 15.16 -14.28 -3.65
C LEU A 313 13.83 -13.94 -4.35
N ILE A 314 13.62 -12.68 -4.72
CA ILE A 314 12.42 -12.25 -5.46
C ILE A 314 12.32 -13.01 -6.78
N LYS A 315 13.37 -13.03 -7.57
CA LYS A 315 13.44 -13.78 -8.84
C LYS A 315 13.17 -15.27 -8.66
N ALA A 316 13.70 -15.86 -7.60
CA ALA A 316 13.41 -17.26 -7.26
C ALA A 316 11.92 -17.49 -6.93
N ILE A 317 11.29 -16.59 -6.17
CA ILE A 317 9.85 -16.63 -5.88
C ILE A 317 9.03 -16.46 -7.16
N GLU A 318 9.42 -15.53 -8.02
CA GLU A 318 8.77 -15.30 -9.31
C GLU A 318 8.86 -16.54 -10.19
N ALA A 319 10.03 -17.15 -10.31
CA ALA A 319 10.22 -18.39 -11.06
C ALA A 319 9.39 -19.55 -10.49
N ARG A 320 9.28 -19.69 -9.15
CA ARG A 320 8.46 -20.73 -8.50
C ARG A 320 6.97 -20.56 -8.76
N THR A 321 6.50 -19.32 -8.86
CA THR A 321 5.08 -18.96 -8.91
C THR A 321 4.61 -18.48 -10.27
N MET A 322 5.50 -18.44 -11.28
CA MET A 322 5.17 -17.98 -12.63
C MET A 322 4.15 -18.87 -13.31
N ASP A 323 3.35 -18.29 -14.18
CA ASP A 323 2.60 -19.04 -15.16
C ASP A 323 3.58 -19.53 -16.26
N THR A 324 3.72 -20.85 -16.36
CA THR A 324 4.59 -21.48 -17.36
C THR A 324 3.99 -21.55 -18.75
N GLY A 325 2.72 -21.13 -18.92
CA GLY A 325 1.96 -21.31 -20.18
C GLY A 325 1.56 -22.77 -20.45
N ILE A 326 1.89 -23.70 -19.54
CA ILE A 326 1.56 -25.12 -19.65
C ILE A 326 0.39 -25.43 -18.70
N THR A 327 -0.71 -25.91 -19.25
CA THR A 327 -1.89 -26.27 -18.44
C THR A 327 -1.57 -27.43 -17.51
N PRO A 328 -1.75 -27.30 -16.19
CA PRO A 328 -1.53 -28.37 -15.25
C PRO A 328 -2.45 -29.56 -15.55
N TYR A 329 -1.87 -30.75 -15.56
CA TYR A 329 -2.63 -31.98 -15.76
C TYR A 329 -3.41 -32.34 -14.51
N LYS A 330 -4.72 -32.52 -14.65
CA LYS A 330 -5.60 -32.96 -13.55
C LYS A 330 -6.03 -34.39 -13.82
N ILE A 331 -5.71 -35.29 -12.89
CA ILE A 331 -6.18 -36.66 -12.95
C ILE A 331 -7.71 -36.65 -12.91
N PRO A 332 -8.42 -37.30 -13.85
CA PRO A 332 -9.88 -37.33 -13.87
C PRO A 332 -10.43 -38.04 -12.61
N ALA A 333 -11.60 -37.63 -12.14
CA ALA A 333 -12.26 -38.29 -11.01
C ALA A 333 -12.88 -39.64 -11.45
N GLY A 334 -12.89 -40.63 -10.54
CA GLY A 334 -13.54 -41.90 -10.78
C GLY A 334 -12.74 -42.93 -11.59
N ILE A 335 -11.43 -42.75 -11.70
CA ILE A 335 -10.52 -43.67 -12.40
C ILE A 335 -10.35 -44.99 -11.62
N ASP A 336 -10.28 -46.11 -12.36
CA ASP A 336 -9.92 -47.40 -11.78
C ASP A 336 -8.47 -47.38 -11.25
N ARG A 337 -8.26 -48.02 -10.10
CA ARG A 337 -6.94 -48.10 -9.45
C ARG A 337 -5.87 -48.69 -10.36
N SER A 338 -6.24 -49.56 -11.29
CA SER A 338 -5.31 -50.16 -12.26
C SER A 338 -4.79 -49.18 -13.29
N GLN A 339 -5.52 -48.09 -13.55
CA GLN A 339 -5.16 -47.06 -14.51
C GLN A 339 -4.38 -45.86 -13.88
N MET A 340 -4.40 -45.75 -12.55
CA MET A 340 -3.73 -44.67 -11.83
C MET A 340 -2.26 -44.44 -12.25
N PRO A 341 -1.40 -45.50 -12.39
CA PRO A 341 -0.01 -45.28 -12.77
C PRO A 341 0.18 -44.61 -14.11
N HIS A 342 -0.74 -44.83 -15.05
CA HIS A 342 -0.71 -44.14 -16.36
C HIS A 342 -0.97 -42.63 -16.21
N TYR A 343 -2.01 -42.25 -15.47
CA TYR A 343 -2.37 -40.84 -15.27
C TYR A 343 -1.36 -40.12 -14.37
N GLU A 344 -0.78 -40.80 -13.39
CA GLU A 344 0.32 -40.27 -12.58
C GLU A 344 1.57 -39.99 -13.45
N HIS A 345 1.87 -40.87 -14.38
CA HIS A 345 2.98 -40.66 -15.31
C HIS A 345 2.75 -39.47 -16.25
N GLU A 346 1.54 -39.32 -16.80
CA GLU A 346 1.19 -38.15 -17.60
C GLU A 346 1.27 -36.84 -16.78
N GLN A 347 0.77 -36.85 -15.55
CA GLN A 347 0.87 -35.73 -14.63
C GLN A 347 2.34 -35.36 -14.36
N GLN A 348 3.19 -36.36 -14.11
CA GLN A 348 4.62 -36.15 -13.88
C GLN A 348 5.30 -35.56 -15.10
N GLN A 349 5.00 -36.03 -16.33
CA GLN A 349 5.57 -35.47 -17.56
C GLN A 349 5.21 -34.00 -17.75
N VAL A 350 3.96 -33.62 -17.41
CA VAL A 350 3.54 -32.20 -17.48
C VAL A 350 4.27 -31.38 -16.42
N GLN A 351 4.41 -31.90 -15.22
CA GLN A 351 5.17 -31.23 -14.13
C GLN A 351 6.64 -31.03 -14.50
N GLU A 352 7.29 -32.05 -15.10
CA GLU A 352 8.67 -31.95 -15.59
C GLU A 352 8.84 -30.87 -16.66
N LYS A 353 7.88 -30.73 -17.57
CA LYS A 353 7.89 -29.65 -18.57
C LYS A 353 7.73 -28.28 -17.95
N MET A 354 6.82 -28.12 -16.98
CA MET A 354 6.64 -26.87 -16.23
C MET A 354 7.91 -26.51 -15.47
N GLU A 355 8.53 -27.49 -14.82
CA GLU A 355 9.78 -27.30 -14.06
C GLU A 355 10.94 -26.92 -14.99
N ALA A 356 11.03 -27.50 -16.19
CA ALA A 356 12.04 -27.13 -17.17
C ALA A 356 11.95 -25.65 -17.58
N VAL A 357 10.73 -25.10 -17.72
CA VAL A 357 10.53 -23.66 -18.00
C VAL A 357 11.02 -22.82 -16.82
N ARG A 358 10.68 -23.17 -15.59
CA ARG A 358 11.13 -22.45 -14.39
C ARG A 358 12.65 -22.45 -14.24
N VAL A 359 13.27 -23.62 -14.42
CA VAL A 359 14.73 -23.76 -14.36
C VAL A 359 15.41 -22.96 -15.47
N ALA A 360 14.81 -22.88 -16.67
CA ALA A 360 15.34 -22.04 -17.74
C ALA A 360 15.30 -20.55 -17.36
N THR A 361 14.22 -20.08 -16.72
CA THR A 361 14.13 -18.71 -16.17
C THR A 361 15.20 -18.45 -15.12
N VAL A 362 15.38 -19.36 -14.15
CA VAL A 362 16.44 -19.24 -13.13
C VAL A 362 17.83 -19.16 -13.76
N ARG A 363 18.11 -19.96 -14.79
CA ARG A 363 19.40 -19.90 -15.52
C ARG A 363 19.58 -18.56 -16.22
N HIS A 364 18.53 -18.06 -16.84
CA HIS A 364 18.57 -16.74 -17.47
C HIS A 364 18.89 -15.65 -16.43
N ASP A 365 18.20 -15.64 -15.27
CA ASP A 365 18.54 -14.72 -14.20
C ASP A 365 20.00 -14.82 -13.74
N MET A 366 20.55 -16.03 -13.68
CA MET A 366 21.94 -16.22 -13.33
C MET A 366 22.88 -15.66 -14.40
N THR A 367 22.60 -15.80 -15.70
CA THR A 367 23.42 -15.20 -16.77
C THR A 367 23.33 -13.68 -16.77
N GLN A 368 22.26 -13.10 -16.24
CA GLN A 368 22.13 -11.67 -15.96
C GLN A 368 22.99 -11.20 -14.76
N GLY A 369 23.51 -12.13 -13.97
CA GLY A 369 24.35 -11.84 -12.80
C GLY A 369 23.70 -12.08 -11.44
N PHE A 370 22.43 -12.46 -11.38
CA PHE A 370 21.70 -12.78 -10.14
C PHE A 370 22.02 -14.22 -9.69
N VAL A 371 23.29 -14.47 -9.39
CA VAL A 371 23.87 -15.82 -9.23
C VAL A 371 23.34 -16.62 -8.04
N LEU A 372 22.68 -15.97 -7.06
CA LEU A 372 22.06 -16.64 -5.91
C LEU A 372 20.63 -17.11 -6.19
N THR A 373 20.05 -16.80 -7.35
CA THR A 373 18.66 -17.15 -7.68
C THR A 373 18.44 -18.66 -7.62
N GLN A 374 19.39 -19.46 -8.13
CA GLN A 374 19.28 -20.92 -8.06
C GLN A 374 19.29 -21.43 -6.61
N TYR A 375 20.13 -20.87 -5.75
CA TYR A 375 20.15 -21.25 -4.34
C TYR A 375 18.79 -21.03 -3.67
N PHE A 376 18.24 -19.84 -3.81
CA PHE A 376 16.92 -19.55 -3.22
C PHE A 376 15.82 -20.37 -3.87
N TYR A 377 15.87 -20.60 -5.18
CA TYR A 377 14.94 -21.49 -5.86
C TYR A 377 14.91 -22.90 -5.23
N GLU A 378 16.09 -23.46 -4.93
CA GLU A 378 16.25 -24.74 -4.25
C GLU A 378 15.72 -24.69 -2.80
N GLN A 379 15.93 -23.59 -2.05
CA GLN A 379 15.44 -23.42 -0.68
C GLN A 379 13.91 -23.25 -0.59
N LEU A 380 13.26 -22.80 -1.66
CA LEU A 380 11.81 -22.66 -1.69
C LEU A 380 11.07 -24.01 -1.77
N PHE A 381 11.69 -25.11 -2.20
CA PHE A 381 11.07 -26.45 -2.19
C PHE A 381 10.71 -26.93 -0.76
N PRO A 382 11.63 -26.93 0.21
CA PRO A 382 11.26 -27.27 1.59
C PRO A 382 10.30 -26.22 2.19
N PHE A 383 10.50 -24.92 1.91
CA PHE A 383 9.59 -23.86 2.35
C PHE A 383 8.14 -24.11 1.92
N GLU A 384 7.89 -24.52 0.68
CA GLU A 384 6.53 -24.80 0.17
C GLU A 384 5.83 -25.92 0.92
N ARG A 385 6.59 -26.87 1.49
CA ARG A 385 6.08 -28.04 2.25
C ARG A 385 5.91 -27.76 3.74
N ASP A 386 6.60 -26.76 4.27
CA ASP A 386 6.51 -26.34 5.65
C ASP A 386 5.27 -25.46 5.87
N SER A 387 4.82 -25.31 7.09
CA SER A 387 3.76 -24.37 7.49
C SER A 387 4.28 -22.99 7.92
N ALA A 388 5.58 -22.87 8.17
CA ALA A 388 6.21 -21.64 8.63
C ALA A 388 6.17 -20.55 7.57
N SER A 389 6.06 -19.27 8.00
CA SER A 389 6.06 -18.11 7.11
C SER A 389 7.47 -17.82 6.56
N LEU A 390 7.54 -17.07 5.45
CA LEU A 390 8.83 -16.61 4.94
C LEU A 390 9.61 -15.79 6.00
N ARG A 391 8.92 -14.99 6.80
CA ARG A 391 9.53 -14.22 7.89
C ARG A 391 10.28 -15.11 8.87
N ASP A 392 9.73 -16.28 9.19
CA ASP A 392 10.30 -17.21 10.15
C ASP A 392 11.46 -18.04 9.56
N THR A 393 11.37 -18.38 8.27
CA THR A 393 12.33 -19.27 7.60
C THR A 393 13.50 -18.55 6.91
N ILE A 394 13.33 -17.28 6.51
CA ILE A 394 14.32 -16.54 5.74
C ILE A 394 15.68 -16.41 6.47
N GLY A 395 15.66 -16.34 7.79
CA GLY A 395 16.88 -16.33 8.61
C GLY A 395 17.71 -17.58 8.38
N GLU A 396 17.09 -18.76 8.45
CA GLU A 396 17.74 -20.03 8.21
C GLU A 396 18.23 -20.15 6.76
N MET A 397 17.44 -19.75 5.78
CA MET A 397 17.86 -19.73 4.37
C MET A 397 19.15 -18.94 4.15
N VAL A 398 19.31 -17.80 4.83
CA VAL A 398 20.53 -16.98 4.73
C VAL A 398 21.69 -17.60 5.49
N TYR A 399 21.48 -18.09 6.73
CA TYR A 399 22.53 -18.63 7.58
C TYR A 399 23.06 -19.99 7.12
N SER A 400 22.21 -20.83 6.52
CA SER A 400 22.58 -22.18 6.04
C SER A 400 23.30 -22.16 4.67
N MET A 401 23.40 -21.00 4.02
CA MET A 401 24.03 -20.89 2.71
C MET A 401 25.51 -21.29 2.76
N ASP A 402 25.88 -22.28 1.97
CA ASP A 402 27.29 -22.61 1.68
C ASP A 402 27.84 -21.59 0.67
N VAL A 403 28.58 -20.61 1.19
CA VAL A 403 29.10 -19.50 0.39
C VAL A 403 30.15 -20.00 -0.63
N ASP A 404 30.96 -20.99 -0.28
CA ASP A 404 31.98 -21.52 -1.19
C ASP A 404 31.33 -22.23 -2.38
N GLN A 405 30.25 -22.95 -2.15
CA GLN A 405 29.45 -23.54 -3.23
C GLN A 405 28.87 -22.44 -4.16
N GLN A 406 28.36 -21.33 -3.60
CA GLN A 406 27.80 -20.25 -4.41
C GLN A 406 28.90 -19.51 -5.20
N VAL A 407 30.08 -19.32 -4.63
CA VAL A 407 31.25 -18.79 -5.34
C VAL A 407 31.62 -19.70 -6.52
N HIS A 408 31.60 -21.03 -6.30
CA HIS A 408 31.91 -21.98 -7.36
C HIS A 408 30.87 -21.93 -8.50
N ARG A 409 29.56 -21.85 -8.15
CA ARG A 409 28.48 -21.67 -9.14
C ARG A 409 28.64 -20.37 -9.93
N ALA A 410 28.94 -19.26 -9.26
CA ALA A 410 29.11 -17.97 -9.89
C ALA A 410 30.27 -17.97 -10.90
N ARG A 411 31.41 -18.63 -10.59
CA ARG A 411 32.56 -18.79 -11.51
C ARG A 411 32.22 -19.60 -12.75
N GLN A 412 31.27 -20.50 -12.67
CA GLN A 412 30.84 -21.34 -13.80
C GLN A 412 29.77 -20.67 -14.66
N THR A 413 29.23 -19.54 -14.23
CA THR A 413 28.20 -18.81 -14.96
C THR A 413 28.84 -17.90 -15.99
N GLU A 414 28.48 -18.07 -17.26
CA GLU A 414 28.81 -17.14 -18.34
C GLU A 414 27.78 -16.03 -18.34
N PHE A 415 28.23 -14.78 -18.19
CA PHE A 415 27.33 -13.63 -18.13
C PHE A 415 26.95 -13.13 -19.51
N ASP A 416 25.71 -12.68 -19.66
CA ASP A 416 25.23 -12.02 -20.87
C ASP A 416 25.90 -10.64 -21.05
N ALA A 417 25.88 -10.11 -22.28
CA ALA A 417 26.48 -8.81 -22.57
C ALA A 417 25.70 -7.62 -21.98
N GLN A 418 24.41 -7.79 -21.75
CA GLN A 418 23.49 -6.78 -21.23
C GLN A 418 22.51 -7.44 -20.28
N THR A 419 22.02 -6.66 -19.31
CA THR A 419 20.94 -7.08 -18.42
C THR A 419 19.64 -6.39 -18.80
N ASP A 420 18.52 -6.96 -18.37
CA ASP A 420 17.23 -6.29 -18.37
C ASP A 420 17.27 -5.09 -17.41
N ASP A 421 16.61 -3.99 -17.78
CA ASP A 421 16.55 -2.81 -16.91
C ASP A 421 15.74 -3.12 -15.63
N ASP A 422 16.27 -2.72 -14.47
CA ASP A 422 15.55 -2.79 -13.21
C ASP A 422 14.42 -1.75 -13.19
N VAL A 423 13.21 -2.23 -12.91
CA VAL A 423 12.01 -1.39 -12.84
C VAL A 423 12.00 -0.53 -11.58
N LEU A 424 12.59 -1.02 -10.48
CA LEU A 424 12.50 -0.38 -9.17
C LEU A 424 13.61 0.66 -8.94
N ARG A 425 13.24 1.94 -8.89
CA ARG A 425 14.13 3.05 -8.52
C ARG A 425 14.02 3.35 -7.02
N ARG A 426 15.15 3.59 -6.35
CA ARG A 426 15.19 3.87 -4.90
C ARG A 426 15.75 5.24 -4.60
N SER A 427 15.12 5.95 -3.69
CA SER A 427 15.64 7.16 -3.07
C SER A 427 16.20 6.88 -1.67
N LYS A 428 16.97 7.83 -1.14
CA LYS A 428 17.45 7.73 0.25
C LYS A 428 16.27 7.73 1.22
N PRO A 429 16.31 6.93 2.32
CA PRO A 429 15.30 7.01 3.37
C PRO A 429 15.24 8.44 3.93
N ARG A 430 14.03 8.98 4.03
CA ARG A 430 13.77 10.27 4.66
C ARG A 430 13.69 10.09 6.18
N VAL A 431 14.33 10.99 6.93
CA VAL A 431 14.16 11.04 8.38
C VAL A 431 12.87 11.81 8.67
N LEU A 432 11.85 11.12 9.18
CA LEU A 432 10.57 11.74 9.51
C LEU A 432 10.74 12.65 10.74
N THR A 433 10.26 13.88 10.63
CA THR A 433 10.25 14.88 11.71
C THR A 433 8.91 15.60 11.75
N GLY A 434 8.63 16.36 12.81
CA GLY A 434 7.44 17.20 12.89
C GLY A 434 6.14 16.44 12.67
N LEU A 435 5.28 16.93 11.77
CA LEU A 435 3.98 16.34 11.46
C LEU A 435 4.07 15.03 10.68
N ASP A 436 5.09 14.81 9.87
CA ASP A 436 5.31 13.52 9.19
C ASP A 436 5.57 12.41 10.21
N LEU A 437 6.37 12.72 11.24
CA LEU A 437 6.57 11.79 12.34
C LEU A 437 5.28 11.59 13.15
N ALA A 438 4.50 12.66 13.37
CA ALA A 438 3.23 12.58 14.08
C ALA A 438 2.24 11.64 13.37
N GLU A 439 2.10 11.74 12.05
CA GLU A 439 1.26 10.83 11.26
C GLU A 439 1.75 9.40 11.33
N SER A 440 3.04 9.17 11.13
CA SER A 440 3.63 7.84 11.24
C SER A 440 3.40 7.21 12.63
N ARG A 441 3.47 8.02 13.70
CA ARG A 441 3.18 7.56 15.07
C ARG A 441 1.71 7.27 15.30
N LEU A 442 0.81 8.11 14.76
CA LEU A 442 -0.63 7.87 14.79
C LEU A 442 -0.98 6.54 14.09
N GLU A 443 -0.41 6.30 12.94
CA GLU A 443 -0.61 5.09 12.15
C GLU A 443 -0.05 3.85 12.88
N ALA A 444 1.06 3.98 13.58
CA ALA A 444 1.62 2.93 14.44
C ALA A 444 0.84 2.70 15.74
N GLY A 445 -0.21 3.50 16.01
CA GLY A 445 -0.99 3.41 17.24
C GLY A 445 -0.37 4.12 18.45
N ASP A 446 0.75 4.83 18.29
CA ASP A 446 1.37 5.67 19.34
C ASP A 446 0.67 7.03 19.39
N LEU A 447 -0.57 7.01 19.91
CA LEU A 447 -1.44 8.19 19.96
C LEU A 447 -0.87 9.30 20.85
N ALA A 448 -0.10 8.94 21.89
CA ALA A 448 0.48 9.90 22.81
C ALA A 448 1.55 10.75 22.13
N THR A 449 2.52 10.12 21.46
CA THR A 449 3.58 10.81 20.72
C THR A 449 3.00 11.59 19.53
N ALA A 450 2.07 11.00 18.77
CA ALA A 450 1.40 11.67 17.67
C ALA A 450 0.71 12.96 18.11
N SER A 451 -0.07 12.88 19.19
CA SER A 451 -0.77 14.04 19.75
C SER A 451 0.17 15.10 20.30
N ALA A 452 1.29 14.70 20.92
CA ALA A 452 2.29 15.63 21.45
C ALA A 452 2.94 16.43 20.31
N LEU A 453 3.38 15.76 19.26
CA LEU A 453 3.99 16.38 18.08
C LEU A 453 3.00 17.31 17.35
N ALA A 454 1.76 16.86 17.18
CA ALA A 454 0.72 17.68 16.54
C ALA A 454 0.38 18.94 17.37
N ARG A 455 0.31 18.83 18.71
CA ARG A 455 0.12 20.00 19.58
C ARG A 455 1.32 20.94 19.52
N GLN A 456 2.54 20.40 19.44
CA GLN A 456 3.76 21.21 19.28
C GLN A 456 3.71 22.03 17.99
N ALA A 457 3.29 21.44 16.87
CA ALA A 457 3.14 22.16 15.62
C ALA A 457 2.13 23.33 15.73
N LEU A 458 1.05 23.17 16.51
CA LEU A 458 0.09 24.25 16.77
C LEU A 458 0.61 25.40 17.63
N THR A 459 1.77 25.24 18.30
CA THR A 459 2.38 26.35 19.08
C THR A 459 3.18 27.31 18.21
N VAL A 460 3.53 26.91 16.99
CA VAL A 460 4.24 27.76 16.03
C VAL A 460 3.19 28.65 15.33
N HIS A 461 3.16 29.92 15.69
CA HIS A 461 2.24 30.87 15.12
C HIS A 461 2.97 31.69 14.04
N SER A 462 2.54 31.53 12.80
CA SER A 462 2.95 32.35 11.66
C SER A 462 1.75 32.51 10.73
N ASP A 463 1.62 33.68 10.12
CA ASP A 463 0.60 33.94 9.10
C ASP A 463 1.00 33.42 7.72
N SER A 464 2.06 32.61 7.64
CA SER A 464 2.48 31.96 6.39
C SER A 464 1.48 30.87 5.96
N LEU A 465 1.33 30.67 4.66
CA LEU A 465 0.47 29.62 4.10
C LEU A 465 0.89 28.22 4.59
N GLU A 466 2.18 27.99 4.77
CA GLU A 466 2.75 26.77 5.30
C GLU A 466 2.31 26.52 6.75
N SER A 467 2.41 27.52 7.62
CA SER A 467 1.95 27.42 9.01
C SER A 467 0.44 27.17 9.12
N ILE A 468 -0.35 27.71 8.19
CA ILE A 468 -1.80 27.45 8.12
C ILE A 468 -2.06 26.00 7.69
N ALA A 469 -1.35 25.49 6.69
CA ALA A 469 -1.44 24.11 6.23
C ALA A 469 -1.00 23.12 7.33
N ASP A 470 0.08 23.43 8.02
CA ASP A 470 0.55 22.62 9.16
C ASP A 470 -0.46 22.63 10.31
N ALA A 471 -1.10 23.76 10.59
CA ALA A 471 -2.14 23.83 11.61
C ALA A 471 -3.37 22.99 11.23
N ALA A 472 -3.77 22.98 9.95
CA ALA A 472 -4.84 22.12 9.46
C ALA A 472 -4.50 20.63 9.64
N ARG A 473 -3.30 20.24 9.22
CA ARG A 473 -2.79 18.88 9.32
C ARG A 473 -2.66 18.42 10.78
N ALA A 474 -2.16 19.28 11.66
CA ALA A 474 -2.06 19.01 13.10
C ALA A 474 -3.45 18.80 13.73
N ASN A 475 -4.44 19.63 13.38
CA ASN A 475 -5.82 19.44 13.85
C ASN A 475 -6.42 18.13 13.33
N PHE A 476 -6.15 17.74 12.09
CA PHE A 476 -6.60 16.45 11.53
C PHE A 476 -6.03 15.26 12.29
N ILE A 477 -4.72 15.27 12.61
CA ILE A 477 -4.07 14.25 13.43
C ILE A 477 -4.71 14.16 14.82
N LEU A 478 -4.92 15.32 15.48
CA LEU A 478 -5.54 15.39 16.80
C LEU A 478 -6.99 14.91 16.79
N ALA A 479 -7.76 15.23 15.74
CA ALA A 479 -9.12 14.75 15.57
C ALA A 479 -9.19 13.22 15.50
N ARG A 480 -8.34 12.60 14.70
CA ARG A 480 -8.25 11.13 14.60
C ARG A 480 -7.80 10.51 15.92
N ALA A 481 -6.81 11.08 16.59
CA ALA A 481 -6.39 10.63 17.92
C ALA A 481 -7.51 10.73 18.96
N ALA A 482 -8.29 11.82 18.93
CA ALA A 482 -9.42 12.02 19.83
C ALA A 482 -10.52 10.96 19.64
N ILE A 483 -10.85 10.59 18.40
CA ILE A 483 -11.78 9.47 18.15
C ILE A 483 -11.24 8.16 18.73
N LEU A 484 -9.96 7.84 18.46
CA LEU A 484 -9.33 6.60 18.92
C LEU A 484 -9.23 6.51 20.45
N THR A 485 -9.24 7.65 21.14
CA THR A 485 -9.24 7.74 22.60
C THR A 485 -10.63 7.94 23.20
N GLY A 486 -11.70 7.91 22.39
CA GLY A 486 -13.08 8.01 22.86
C GLY A 486 -13.56 9.42 23.22
N HIS A 487 -12.99 10.46 22.59
CA HIS A 487 -13.35 11.87 22.79
C HIS A 487 -14.02 12.49 21.56
N PRO A 488 -15.25 12.06 21.17
CA PRO A 488 -15.88 12.49 19.92
C PRO A 488 -16.14 14.00 19.85
N GLY A 489 -16.44 14.65 20.96
CA GLY A 489 -16.65 16.11 20.99
C GLY A 489 -15.39 16.89 20.63
N GLU A 490 -14.20 16.49 21.13
CA GLU A 490 -12.93 17.08 20.73
C GLU A 490 -12.64 16.79 19.24
N ALA A 491 -12.95 15.60 18.78
CA ALA A 491 -12.74 15.23 17.38
C ALA A 491 -13.56 16.12 16.43
N ILE A 492 -14.82 16.38 16.73
CA ILE A 492 -15.69 17.27 15.94
C ILE A 492 -15.07 18.67 15.83
N ASP A 493 -14.70 19.27 16.97
CA ASP A 493 -14.05 20.61 16.99
C ASP A 493 -12.78 20.65 16.13
N ARG A 494 -11.96 19.60 16.22
CA ARG A 494 -10.72 19.51 15.45
C ARG A 494 -10.95 19.31 13.94
N PHE A 495 -11.92 18.47 13.53
CA PHE A 495 -12.28 18.34 12.12
C PHE A 495 -12.83 19.63 11.55
N GLN A 496 -13.66 20.36 12.29
CA GLN A 496 -14.15 21.68 11.87
C GLN A 496 -13.01 22.69 11.67
N LYS A 497 -12.01 22.69 12.56
CA LYS A 497 -10.80 23.52 12.41
C LYS A 497 -9.98 23.10 11.20
N THR A 498 -9.87 21.81 10.91
CA THR A 498 -9.22 21.31 9.68
C THR A 498 -9.96 21.83 8.46
N LEU A 499 -11.28 21.68 8.38
CA LEU A 499 -12.10 22.14 7.25
C LEU A 499 -12.03 23.65 7.03
N ALA A 500 -11.83 24.43 8.09
CA ALA A 500 -11.74 25.89 7.98
C ALA A 500 -10.47 26.38 7.27
N THR A 501 -9.39 25.58 7.26
CA THR A 501 -8.06 26.06 6.83
C THR A 501 -7.36 25.11 5.85
N SER A 502 -7.72 23.82 5.80
CA SER A 502 -7.08 22.86 4.92
C SER A 502 -7.40 23.12 3.46
N LYS A 503 -6.39 22.98 2.61
CA LYS A 503 -6.51 22.91 1.15
C LYS A 503 -6.26 21.50 0.60
N ASP A 504 -5.87 20.56 1.47
CA ASP A 504 -5.62 19.18 1.10
C ASP A 504 -6.94 18.44 0.85
N PRO A 505 -7.24 18.00 -0.39
CA PRO A 505 -8.49 17.33 -0.71
C PRO A 505 -8.74 16.07 0.12
N ARG A 506 -7.67 15.34 0.50
CA ARG A 506 -7.78 14.14 1.32
C ARG A 506 -8.21 14.45 2.74
N GLN A 507 -7.58 15.45 3.37
CA GLN A 507 -7.93 15.88 4.72
C GLN A 507 -9.37 16.44 4.77
N ILE A 508 -9.76 17.22 3.75
CA ILE A 508 -11.11 17.78 3.64
C ILE A 508 -12.13 16.64 3.54
N ALA A 509 -11.94 15.73 2.60
CA ALA A 509 -12.88 14.65 2.37
C ALA A 509 -12.99 13.71 3.58
N TRP A 510 -11.88 13.31 4.19
CA TRP A 510 -11.91 12.47 5.37
C TRP A 510 -12.49 13.17 6.59
N SER A 511 -12.30 14.49 6.75
CA SER A 511 -12.97 15.25 7.81
C SER A 511 -14.48 15.20 7.65
N HIS A 512 -14.99 15.39 6.45
CA HIS A 512 -16.43 15.24 6.16
C HIS A 512 -16.92 13.80 6.38
N ILE A 513 -16.15 12.77 5.99
CA ILE A 513 -16.52 11.36 6.22
C ILE A 513 -16.64 11.08 7.71
N TYR A 514 -15.69 11.53 8.53
CA TYR A 514 -15.73 11.31 9.98
C TYR A 514 -16.88 12.07 10.65
N LEU A 515 -17.12 13.32 10.24
CA LEU A 515 -18.29 14.08 10.73
C LEU A 515 -19.59 13.38 10.34
N GLY A 516 -19.72 12.90 9.11
CA GLY A 516 -20.87 12.12 8.66
C GLY A 516 -21.09 10.85 9.49
N ARG A 517 -20.02 10.09 9.78
CA ARG A 517 -20.07 8.90 10.65
C ARG A 517 -20.53 9.24 12.07
N MET A 518 -20.05 10.34 12.64
CA MET A 518 -20.47 10.78 13.97
C MET A 518 -21.92 11.23 14.00
N LEU A 519 -22.39 11.93 12.96
CA LEU A 519 -23.79 12.31 12.81
C LEU A 519 -24.73 11.10 12.62
N ASP A 520 -24.26 10.06 11.89
CA ASP A 520 -25.01 8.79 11.82
C ASP A 520 -25.13 8.12 13.19
N LEU A 521 -24.07 8.15 14.01
CA LEU A 521 -24.12 7.65 15.40
C LEU A 521 -25.01 8.51 16.32
N ASP A 522 -25.13 9.81 16.03
CA ASP A 522 -26.08 10.72 16.71
C ASP A 522 -27.49 10.65 16.15
N CYS A 523 -27.76 9.69 15.24
CA CYS A 523 -29.07 9.51 14.58
C CYS A 523 -29.54 10.70 13.72
N LYS A 524 -28.61 11.52 13.24
CA LYS A 524 -28.83 12.70 12.40
C LYS A 524 -28.55 12.41 10.92
N ARG A 525 -29.28 11.41 10.37
CA ARG A 525 -29.01 10.88 9.02
C ARG A 525 -28.99 11.94 7.92
N ASN A 526 -29.89 12.90 7.93
CA ASN A 526 -29.98 13.93 6.90
C ASN A 526 -28.75 14.84 6.88
N GLU A 527 -28.23 15.18 8.07
CA GLU A 527 -26.98 15.95 8.21
C GLU A 527 -25.80 15.10 7.77
N ALA A 528 -25.74 13.82 8.16
CA ALA A 528 -24.70 12.88 7.73
C ALA A 528 -24.62 12.74 6.21
N LEU A 529 -25.78 12.64 5.53
CA LEU A 529 -25.84 12.60 4.06
C LEU A 529 -25.26 13.86 3.40
N SER A 530 -25.43 15.03 4.03
CA SER A 530 -24.84 16.27 3.55
C SER A 530 -23.31 16.24 3.64
N GLU A 531 -22.78 15.73 4.76
CA GLU A 531 -21.34 15.56 4.96
C GLU A 531 -20.73 14.59 3.94
N TYR A 532 -21.34 13.42 3.70
CA TYR A 532 -20.85 12.46 2.69
C TYR A 532 -20.87 13.03 1.27
N LYS A 533 -21.85 13.87 0.92
CA LYS A 533 -21.88 14.58 -0.37
C LYS A 533 -20.74 15.59 -0.49
N LEU A 534 -20.44 16.33 0.57
CA LEU A 534 -19.31 17.24 0.61
C LEU A 534 -17.98 16.49 0.50
N ALA A 535 -17.88 15.32 1.14
CA ALA A 535 -16.71 14.45 0.99
C ALA A 535 -16.49 14.02 -0.47
N LEU A 536 -17.55 13.60 -1.17
CA LEU A 536 -17.48 13.21 -2.59
C LEU A 536 -17.12 14.37 -3.50
N ALA A 537 -17.59 15.58 -3.21
CA ALA A 537 -17.31 16.77 -4.01
C ALA A 537 -15.83 17.21 -3.88
N ASN A 538 -15.26 17.09 -2.68
CA ASN A 538 -13.93 17.61 -2.35
C ASN A 538 -12.86 16.52 -2.23
N ARG A 539 -13.14 15.27 -2.59
CA ARG A 539 -12.23 14.15 -2.41
C ARG A 539 -10.97 14.24 -3.27
N ASP A 540 -9.91 13.61 -2.79
CA ASP A 540 -8.72 13.28 -3.55
C ASP A 540 -8.98 12.20 -4.63
N GLY A 541 -7.92 11.73 -5.30
CA GLY A 541 -7.99 10.65 -6.28
C GLY A 541 -7.99 9.24 -5.68
N ALA A 542 -7.94 9.10 -4.36
CA ALA A 542 -7.83 7.80 -3.71
C ALA A 542 -9.17 7.05 -3.69
N GLN A 543 -9.10 5.74 -3.99
CA GLN A 543 -10.26 4.88 -4.02
C GLN A 543 -10.89 4.71 -2.64
N ASP A 544 -10.07 4.64 -1.59
CA ASP A 544 -10.53 4.49 -0.20
C ASP A 544 -11.43 5.65 0.24
N THR A 545 -11.06 6.89 -0.08
CA THR A 545 -11.84 8.09 0.20
C THR A 545 -13.19 8.03 -0.53
N ARG A 546 -13.18 7.71 -1.82
CA ARG A 546 -14.40 7.57 -2.63
C ARG A 546 -15.33 6.51 -2.05
N LEU A 547 -14.83 5.29 -1.84
CA LEU A 547 -15.63 4.17 -1.36
C LEU A 547 -16.17 4.40 0.06
N ALA A 548 -15.41 5.07 0.94
CA ALA A 548 -15.88 5.41 2.27
C ALA A 548 -17.04 6.40 2.23
N ALA A 549 -16.95 7.45 1.41
CA ALA A 549 -18.00 8.44 1.25
C ALA A 549 -19.24 7.86 0.55
N GLU A 550 -19.09 7.07 -0.52
CA GLU A 550 -20.21 6.39 -1.21
C GLU A 550 -20.94 5.42 -0.29
N ARG A 551 -20.19 4.64 0.52
CA ARG A 551 -20.75 3.72 1.50
C ARG A 551 -21.56 4.46 2.56
N GLY A 552 -21.00 5.56 3.11
CA GLY A 552 -21.71 6.42 4.06
C GLY A 552 -22.96 7.07 3.45
N ALA A 553 -22.91 7.50 2.19
CA ALA A 553 -24.08 8.04 1.50
C ALA A 553 -25.17 6.98 1.26
N LYS A 554 -24.79 5.72 1.00
CA LYS A 554 -25.73 4.63 0.73
C LYS A 554 -26.37 4.07 2.00
N SER A 555 -25.62 3.92 3.09
CA SER A 555 -26.07 3.34 4.35
C SER A 555 -25.51 4.11 5.54
N ALA A 556 -26.32 4.29 6.59
CA ALA A 556 -25.85 4.92 7.82
C ALA A 556 -24.69 4.14 8.43
N TYR A 557 -23.70 4.87 8.94
CA TYR A 557 -22.61 4.26 9.68
C TYR A 557 -23.14 3.78 11.04
N SER A 558 -22.88 2.53 11.38
CA SER A 558 -23.27 1.95 12.66
C SER A 558 -22.13 1.16 13.28
N VAL A 559 -22.09 1.12 14.60
CA VAL A 559 -21.21 0.28 15.40
C VAL A 559 -22.02 -0.78 16.12
N ARG A 560 -21.40 -1.92 16.44
CA ARG A 560 -22.07 -3.05 17.07
C ARG A 560 -22.74 -2.61 18.39
N GLY A 561 -24.06 -2.81 18.49
CA GLY A 561 -24.86 -2.45 19.69
C GLY A 561 -25.43 -1.02 19.68
N HIS A 562 -25.23 -0.27 18.60
CA HIS A 562 -25.84 1.02 18.38
C HIS A 562 -26.97 0.89 17.33
N SER A 563 -28.19 1.27 17.67
CA SER A 563 -29.32 1.38 16.75
C SER A 563 -30.00 2.72 16.99
N CYS A 564 -30.25 3.45 15.91
CA CYS A 564 -31.18 4.57 15.98
C CYS A 564 -32.60 4.00 16.00
N GLU A 565 -33.32 4.12 17.13
CA GLU A 565 -34.76 3.89 17.15
C GLU A 565 -35.38 5.00 16.29
N GLU A 566 -36.09 4.62 15.24
CA GLU A 566 -36.98 5.54 14.54
C GLU A 566 -38.06 5.95 15.53
N ASP A 567 -38.01 7.20 16.01
CA ASP A 567 -39.17 7.85 16.64
C ASP A 567 -40.27 7.94 15.56
N SER A 568 -41.07 6.90 15.49
CA SER A 568 -42.34 6.95 14.76
C SER A 568 -43.28 7.87 15.52
N ASP A 569 -43.20 9.15 15.23
CA ASP A 569 -44.22 10.14 15.58
C ASP A 569 -45.45 9.88 14.71
N ASP A 570 -46.18 8.79 15.05
CA ASP A 570 -47.55 8.56 14.61
C ASP A 570 -48.52 9.06 15.69
N THR A 571 -48.63 10.38 15.81
CA THR A 571 -49.75 11.04 16.48
C THR A 571 -50.62 11.72 15.43
N ASP A 572 -51.48 10.94 14.79
CA ASP A 572 -52.78 11.46 14.30
C ASP A 572 -53.76 10.30 14.15
N THR A 573 -54.41 9.96 15.26
CA THR A 573 -55.73 9.30 15.22
C THR A 573 -56.72 10.11 16.07
N PRO A 574 -57.87 10.54 15.50
CA PRO A 574 -58.85 11.36 16.21
C PRO A 574 -59.61 10.50 17.21
N VAL A 575 -59.66 10.99 18.45
CA VAL A 575 -60.48 10.47 19.56
C VAL A 575 -61.94 10.55 19.20
N LYS A 576 -62.63 9.41 19.24
CA LYS A 576 -64.09 9.36 19.41
C LYS A 576 -64.46 8.95 20.85
N PRO A 577 -65.39 9.62 21.49
CA PRO A 577 -65.75 9.34 22.90
C PRO A 577 -66.87 8.33 23.05
N GLY A 578 -66.77 7.53 24.07
CA GLY A 578 -67.96 7.06 24.81
C GLY A 578 -68.23 5.56 24.81
N GLY A 579 -68.31 4.98 26.02
CA GLY A 579 -68.98 3.73 26.28
C GLY A 579 -68.38 2.90 27.42
N ALA A 580 -69.00 3.02 28.57
CA ALA A 580 -68.65 2.37 29.83
C ALA A 580 -68.91 0.85 29.85
N ASN A 581 -68.24 0.17 30.76
CA ASN A 581 -68.67 -0.91 31.67
C ASN A 581 -68.22 -2.37 31.43
N GLN A 582 -67.65 -2.85 32.49
CA GLN A 582 -67.83 -4.10 33.24
C GLN A 582 -66.96 -5.34 32.95
N GLN A 583 -66.12 -5.57 33.94
CA GLN A 583 -65.92 -6.82 34.75
C GLN A 583 -65.79 -8.19 34.08
N GLY A 584 -64.73 -8.91 34.49
CA GLY A 584 -64.70 -10.35 34.56
C GLY A 584 -63.39 -11.06 34.27
N SER A 585 -62.54 -11.26 35.28
CA SER A 585 -61.57 -12.37 35.29
C SER A 585 -62.30 -13.68 35.62
N PRO A 586 -61.88 -14.91 35.39
CA PRO A 586 -60.54 -15.45 35.75
C PRO A 586 -59.95 -16.52 34.79
N GLN A 587 -58.70 -16.89 35.07
CA GLN A 587 -57.94 -18.05 34.67
C GLN A 587 -58.58 -19.42 35.03
N PRO A 588 -57.94 -20.64 34.80
CA PRO A 588 -56.92 -21.11 33.86
C PRO A 588 -57.28 -22.46 33.18
N GLU A 589 -56.41 -23.04 32.31
CA GLU A 589 -55.98 -24.47 32.31
C GLU A 589 -55.34 -24.92 31.00
N SER A 590 -54.14 -25.36 31.14
CA SER A 590 -53.39 -26.57 30.72
C SER A 590 -53.91 -27.40 29.55
N SER A 591 -53.04 -27.73 28.59
CA SER A 591 -52.52 -29.08 28.33
C SER A 591 -51.70 -29.16 27.05
N LYS A 592 -50.55 -29.82 27.20
CA LYS A 592 -49.69 -30.45 26.16
C LYS A 592 -50.29 -31.77 25.68
N PRO A 593 -49.65 -32.58 24.83
CA PRO A 593 -48.85 -32.43 23.58
C PRO A 593 -49.39 -33.33 22.46
N VAL A 594 -48.73 -33.39 21.27
CA VAL A 594 -48.43 -34.62 20.50
C VAL A 594 -47.71 -34.28 19.17
N ALA A 595 -46.49 -34.80 18.95
CA ALA A 595 -45.87 -35.06 17.66
C ALA A 595 -46.24 -36.52 17.29
N PRO A 596 -45.80 -37.16 16.20
CA PRO A 596 -45.00 -36.79 15.04
C PRO A 596 -45.55 -37.33 13.69
N GLY A 597 -44.82 -37.14 12.58
CA GLY A 597 -45.11 -37.89 11.35
C GLY A 597 -44.38 -37.35 10.14
N GLN A 598 -43.29 -37.91 9.82
CA GLN A 598 -42.62 -38.41 8.64
C GLN A 598 -43.31 -38.24 7.29
N GLY A 599 -42.47 -37.97 6.27
CA GLY A 599 -42.57 -38.63 4.97
C GLY A 599 -42.70 -37.65 3.79
N ALA A 600 -41.65 -37.35 3.12
CA ALA A 600 -41.18 -37.81 1.80
C ALA A 600 -39.98 -36.99 1.36
#